data_6b967139f7bd9d18377e3ee79ef0a02a
#
_entry.id   6b967139f7bd9d18377e3ee79ef0a02a
#
_cell.length_a   1.000
_cell.length_b   1.000
_cell.length_c   1.000
_cell.angle_alpha   90.00
_cell.angle_beta   90.00
_cell.angle_gamma   90.00
#
_symmetry.space_group_name_H-M   'P 1'
#
loop_
_entity.id
_entity.type
_entity.pdbx_description
1 polymer ?
#
loop_
_entity_poly.entity_id
_entity_poly.type
_entity_poly.pdbx_seq_one_letter_code
_entity_poly.pdbx_strand_id
1 'polypeptide(L)'
;MTAASRSVTVAFDQVVKAFGAVQVLHGVSFELAPGRVIGLLGENGAGKSTLMKILAGYEAPTGGEVRVDGTVASFDGPRAAEARGIVMIHQEFALAEDLTIAQNVFLGHERKRGWWLDDKAMGAETARVLKLVGLQASADMLVRQLIVAEKQLVEIAKALQRDARVLVMDEPTATLTPGETERLFALIAQLKADGVTVVYISHKLDEIERITDEVVVMRDGRFVARSATRELTRHQMANLMVGREIADLYPPKDARPAAAPLLSVRGLSVPGWARELDFDVAPGEILGFAGLVGAGRTEAFEGLLGLRPHTVRSVQIDGKPVRMRNPREAAAHGLTYLSEDRKGKGLHVRLGLAENLTLMALRRYATPWLHPGAERAALEAAVGEFGIRTGALDLPASSLSGGNQQKLALAKVLHPGPRVVVLDEPTRGVDVGAKRDIYFLVQRLAREGKAGVVISSELVELIGICHRIVVMRAGALQATLAADELTEEALIAHATGLH
;
A
#
# COMPACT_ATOMS: atom_id res chain seq x y z
N MET A 1 -5.32 39.36 1.27
CA MET A 1 -6.57 38.76 1.81
C MET A 1 -6.18 38.11 3.14
N THR A 2 -6.88 38.43 4.22
CA THR A 2 -6.61 37.90 5.56
C THR A 2 -6.95 36.39 5.62
N ALA A 3 -6.27 35.58 6.43
CA ALA A 3 -6.46 34.13 6.58
C ALA A 3 -7.94 33.73 6.79
N ALA A 4 -8.73 34.56 7.42
CA ALA A 4 -10.17 34.36 7.65
C ALA A 4 -11.02 34.32 6.35
N SER A 5 -10.51 34.81 5.20
CA SER A 5 -11.27 34.84 3.94
C SER A 5 -11.12 33.57 3.08
N ARG A 6 -10.26 32.63 3.49
CA ARG A 6 -10.01 31.37 2.74
C ARG A 6 -10.69 30.14 3.31
N SER A 7 -11.14 30.18 4.57
CA SER A 7 -11.73 29.00 5.22
C SER A 7 -13.12 28.69 4.65
N VAL A 8 -13.36 27.43 4.29
CA VAL A 8 -14.62 26.88 3.79
C VAL A 8 -15.14 25.85 4.76
N THR A 9 -16.43 25.92 5.10
CA THR A 9 -17.12 24.85 5.82
C THR A 9 -17.66 23.83 4.84
N VAL A 10 -17.42 22.54 5.11
CA VAL A 10 -17.97 21.43 4.34
C VAL A 10 -18.74 20.53 5.28
N ALA A 11 -20.00 20.21 4.94
CA ALA A 11 -20.80 19.24 5.67
C ALA A 11 -21.34 18.17 4.73
N PHE A 12 -21.29 16.92 5.17
CA PHE A 12 -21.98 15.80 4.57
C PHE A 12 -23.25 15.55 5.36
N ASP A 13 -24.39 15.42 4.67
CA ASP A 13 -25.68 15.18 5.29
C ASP A 13 -26.34 13.95 4.65
N GLN A 14 -26.37 12.84 5.40
CA GLN A 14 -26.93 11.55 4.99
C GLN A 14 -26.47 11.08 3.61
N VAL A 15 -25.19 11.30 3.25
CA VAL A 15 -24.66 10.96 1.94
C VAL A 15 -24.69 9.46 1.69
N VAL A 16 -25.39 9.08 0.63
CA VAL A 16 -25.51 7.71 0.14
C VAL A 16 -24.89 7.60 -1.25
N LYS A 17 -24.18 6.51 -1.51
CA LYS A 17 -23.68 6.17 -2.86
C LYS A 17 -23.83 4.70 -3.12
N ALA A 18 -24.43 4.36 -4.26
CA ALA A 18 -24.51 3.00 -4.80
C ALA A 18 -23.96 2.96 -6.23
N PHE A 19 -23.27 1.87 -6.57
CA PHE A 19 -22.83 1.53 -7.91
C PHE A 19 -23.58 0.27 -8.35
N GLY A 20 -24.61 0.46 -9.17
CA GLY A 20 -25.53 -0.63 -9.51
C GLY A 20 -26.21 -1.18 -8.25
N ALA A 21 -26.06 -2.48 -8.00
CA ALA A 21 -26.64 -3.14 -6.82
C ALA A 21 -25.79 -3.02 -5.55
N VAL A 22 -24.57 -2.47 -5.63
CA VAL A 22 -23.64 -2.39 -4.50
C VAL A 22 -23.68 -1.00 -3.88
N GLN A 23 -24.20 -0.89 -2.67
CA GLN A 23 -24.16 0.33 -1.89
C GLN A 23 -22.82 0.44 -1.16
N VAL A 24 -22.11 1.58 -1.36
CA VAL A 24 -20.77 1.85 -0.82
C VAL A 24 -20.82 2.85 0.34
N LEU A 25 -21.74 3.82 0.30
CA LEU A 25 -21.96 4.78 1.40
C LEU A 25 -23.38 4.66 1.92
N HIS A 26 -23.52 4.63 3.24
CA HIS A 26 -24.75 4.31 3.95
C HIS A 26 -25.23 5.45 4.86
N GLY A 27 -25.45 6.63 4.30
CA GLY A 27 -25.95 7.79 5.07
C GLY A 27 -24.87 8.42 5.93
N VAL A 28 -23.78 8.85 5.31
CA VAL A 28 -22.63 9.46 5.99
C VAL A 28 -22.95 10.92 6.33
N SER A 29 -22.79 11.29 7.62
CA SER A 29 -23.02 12.67 8.11
C SER A 29 -21.90 13.08 9.05
N PHE A 30 -21.16 14.15 8.67
CA PHE A 30 -20.20 14.86 9.52
C PHE A 30 -19.79 16.18 8.85
N GLU A 31 -19.09 17.03 9.59
CA GLU A 31 -18.57 18.31 9.09
C GLU A 31 -17.04 18.33 9.14
N LEU A 32 -16.41 19.02 8.18
CA LEU A 32 -15.00 19.34 8.18
C LEU A 32 -14.77 20.69 8.85
N ALA A 33 -13.94 20.73 9.87
CA ALA A 33 -13.56 21.98 10.53
C ALA A 33 -12.67 22.83 9.60
N PRO A 34 -13.05 24.09 9.36
CA PRO A 34 -12.32 24.95 8.44
C PRO A 34 -10.90 25.27 8.93
N GLY A 35 -9.95 25.36 8.00
CA GLY A 35 -8.55 25.69 8.28
C GLY A 35 -7.80 24.68 9.14
N ARG A 36 -8.23 23.41 9.13
CA ARG A 36 -7.60 22.31 9.85
C ARG A 36 -7.09 21.22 8.92
N VAL A 37 -6.19 20.41 9.43
CA VAL A 37 -5.78 19.15 8.80
C VAL A 37 -6.59 18.02 9.44
N ILE A 38 -7.43 17.38 8.63
CA ILE A 38 -8.34 16.33 9.05
C ILE A 38 -7.83 15.00 8.50
N GLY A 39 -7.49 14.06 9.39
CA GLY A 39 -7.17 12.68 9.01
C GLY A 39 -8.45 11.89 8.72
N LEU A 40 -8.64 11.43 7.49
CA LEU A 40 -9.75 10.54 7.16
C LEU A 40 -9.28 9.09 7.18
N LEU A 41 -9.64 8.40 8.26
CA LEU A 41 -9.22 7.04 8.57
C LEU A 41 -10.30 6.01 8.21
N GLY A 42 -9.87 4.77 8.00
CA GLY A 42 -10.72 3.61 7.75
C GLY A 42 -10.01 2.58 6.89
N GLU A 43 -10.51 1.34 6.89
CA GLU A 43 -9.97 0.26 6.05
C GLU A 43 -10.16 0.54 4.55
N ASN A 44 -9.45 -0.21 3.71
CA ASN A 44 -9.69 -0.19 2.27
C ASN A 44 -11.12 -0.69 1.98
N GLY A 45 -11.85 0.07 1.16
CA GLY A 45 -13.28 -0.21 0.94
C GLY A 45 -14.23 0.45 1.96
N ALA A 46 -13.73 1.18 2.97
CA ALA A 46 -14.58 1.91 3.91
C ALA A 46 -15.34 3.11 3.29
N GLY A 47 -15.16 3.38 1.99
CA GLY A 47 -15.85 4.44 1.29
C GLY A 47 -15.17 5.81 1.30
N LYS A 48 -13.96 5.95 1.90
CA LYS A 48 -13.23 7.22 2.01
C LYS A 48 -13.02 7.92 0.67
N SER A 49 -12.38 7.25 -0.28
CA SER A 49 -12.10 7.82 -1.60
C SER A 49 -13.40 8.08 -2.38
N THR A 50 -14.45 7.28 -2.21
CA THR A 50 -15.77 7.52 -2.81
C THR A 50 -16.39 8.79 -2.25
N LEU A 51 -16.36 9.00 -0.94
CA LEU A 51 -16.88 10.19 -0.30
C LEU A 51 -16.12 11.44 -0.77
N MET A 52 -14.81 11.37 -0.87
CA MET A 52 -13.97 12.47 -1.35
C MET A 52 -14.15 12.74 -2.84
N LYS A 53 -14.39 11.72 -3.66
CA LYS A 53 -14.77 11.90 -5.08
C LYS A 53 -16.11 12.60 -5.23
N ILE A 54 -17.07 12.37 -4.32
CA ILE A 54 -18.33 13.11 -4.28
C ILE A 54 -18.06 14.58 -3.93
N LEU A 55 -17.25 14.85 -2.91
CA LEU A 55 -16.88 16.22 -2.52
C LEU A 55 -16.17 16.97 -3.66
N ALA A 56 -15.30 16.29 -4.39
CA ALA A 56 -14.53 16.86 -5.50
C ALA A 56 -15.26 16.82 -6.86
N GLY A 57 -16.54 16.42 -6.89
CA GLY A 57 -17.37 16.46 -8.10
C GLY A 57 -17.06 15.39 -9.14
N TYR A 58 -16.26 14.35 -8.81
CA TYR A 58 -16.01 13.21 -9.71
C TYR A 58 -17.18 12.22 -9.71
N GLU A 59 -17.97 12.20 -8.62
CA GLU A 59 -19.11 11.30 -8.45
C GLU A 59 -20.30 12.09 -7.89
N ALA A 60 -21.51 11.79 -8.35
CA ALA A 60 -22.72 12.31 -7.74
C ALA A 60 -23.19 11.38 -6.61
N PRO A 61 -23.68 11.87 -5.47
CA PRO A 61 -24.32 11.05 -4.48
C PRO A 61 -25.61 10.42 -5.04
N THR A 62 -25.98 9.23 -4.57
CA THR A 62 -27.28 8.60 -4.90
C THR A 62 -28.39 9.11 -4.00
N GLY A 63 -28.04 9.63 -2.82
CA GLY A 63 -28.94 10.24 -1.85
C GLY A 63 -28.16 11.07 -0.84
N GLY A 64 -28.87 11.89 -0.07
CA GLY A 64 -28.26 12.87 0.82
C GLY A 64 -27.63 14.04 0.07
N GLU A 65 -26.94 14.92 0.76
CA GLU A 65 -26.37 16.13 0.18
C GLU A 65 -25.02 16.51 0.78
N VAL A 66 -24.23 17.23 0.00
CA VAL A 66 -23.00 17.91 0.46
C VAL A 66 -23.31 19.39 0.55
N ARG A 67 -22.92 20.04 1.65
CA ARG A 67 -23.06 21.48 1.84
C ARG A 67 -21.68 22.14 1.88
N VAL A 68 -21.57 23.26 1.18
CA VAL A 68 -20.36 24.09 1.16
C VAL A 68 -20.77 25.49 1.56
N ASP A 69 -20.16 26.04 2.62
CA ASP A 69 -20.53 27.31 3.22
C ASP A 69 -22.05 27.39 3.54
N GLY A 70 -22.61 26.30 4.07
CA GLY A 70 -24.04 26.18 4.44
C GLY A 70 -25.00 25.97 3.28
N THR A 71 -24.55 26.09 2.03
CA THR A 71 -25.40 25.90 0.83
C THR A 71 -25.22 24.51 0.25
N VAL A 72 -26.32 23.88 -0.20
CA VAL A 72 -26.25 22.58 -0.89
C VAL A 72 -25.40 22.72 -2.15
N ALA A 73 -24.40 21.87 -2.29
CA ALA A 73 -23.49 21.85 -3.40
C ALA A 73 -23.79 20.63 -4.30
N SER A 74 -24.27 20.88 -5.50
CA SER A 74 -24.33 19.90 -6.57
C SER A 74 -23.25 20.25 -7.59
N PHE A 75 -22.42 19.28 -7.93
CA PHE A 75 -21.32 19.46 -8.88
C PHE A 75 -21.60 18.70 -10.17
N ASP A 76 -21.64 19.41 -11.29
CA ASP A 76 -21.76 18.82 -12.64
C ASP A 76 -20.40 18.28 -13.15
N GLY A 77 -19.40 18.19 -12.27
CA GLY A 77 -18.07 17.71 -12.56
C GLY A 77 -16.98 18.37 -11.70
N PRO A 78 -15.74 17.88 -11.80
CA PRO A 78 -14.63 18.40 -10.97
C PRO A 78 -14.37 19.89 -11.12
N ARG A 79 -14.55 20.45 -12.33
CA ARG A 79 -14.40 21.91 -12.55
C ARG A 79 -15.36 22.75 -11.70
N ALA A 80 -16.57 22.25 -11.46
CA ALA A 80 -17.53 22.96 -10.61
C ALA A 80 -17.11 22.95 -9.14
N ALA A 81 -16.51 21.86 -8.67
CA ALA A 81 -15.92 21.77 -7.33
C ALA A 81 -14.67 22.67 -7.21
N GLU A 82 -13.79 22.64 -8.21
CA GLU A 82 -12.59 23.49 -8.27
C GLU A 82 -12.95 24.99 -8.26
N ALA A 83 -14.01 25.39 -8.95
CA ALA A 83 -14.51 26.78 -8.93
C ALA A 83 -14.97 27.22 -7.53
N ARG A 84 -15.30 26.27 -6.63
CA ARG A 84 -15.57 26.52 -5.22
C ARG A 84 -14.34 26.34 -4.31
N GLY A 85 -13.15 26.11 -4.91
CA GLY A 85 -11.89 25.93 -4.20
C GLY A 85 -11.72 24.53 -3.61
N ILE A 86 -12.44 23.51 -4.09
CA ILE A 86 -12.29 22.13 -3.65
C ILE A 86 -11.44 21.39 -4.68
N VAL A 87 -10.25 20.94 -4.28
CA VAL A 87 -9.29 20.26 -5.17
C VAL A 87 -8.90 18.91 -4.57
N MET A 88 -8.82 17.89 -5.40
CA MET A 88 -8.42 16.54 -4.98
C MET A 88 -7.15 16.09 -5.71
N ILE A 89 -6.19 15.59 -4.95
CA ILE A 89 -5.03 14.87 -5.43
C ILE A 89 -5.34 13.38 -5.29
N HIS A 90 -5.30 12.66 -6.40
CA HIS A 90 -5.61 11.24 -6.47
C HIS A 90 -4.40 10.38 -6.10
N GLN A 91 -4.65 9.14 -5.70
CA GLN A 91 -3.63 8.13 -5.45
C GLN A 91 -2.86 7.74 -6.73
N GLU A 92 -3.53 7.70 -7.88
CA GLU A 92 -2.91 7.51 -9.20
C GLU A 92 -2.71 8.87 -9.87
N PHE A 93 -1.55 9.05 -10.54
CA PHE A 93 -1.23 10.32 -11.19
C PHE A 93 -2.18 10.63 -12.36
N ALA A 94 -2.75 11.83 -12.35
CA ALA A 94 -3.55 12.36 -13.44
C ALA A 94 -2.70 13.31 -14.32
N LEU A 95 -1.46 12.90 -14.64
CA LEU A 95 -0.50 13.65 -15.45
C LEU A 95 -0.38 13.06 -16.86
N ALA A 96 -0.39 13.94 -17.85
CA ALA A 96 -0.09 13.58 -19.24
C ALA A 96 1.43 13.56 -19.44
N GLU A 97 2.01 12.37 -19.64
CA GLU A 97 3.46 12.16 -19.66
C GLU A 97 4.18 12.87 -20.81
N ASP A 98 3.50 13.06 -21.95
CA ASP A 98 4.02 13.72 -23.14
C ASP A 98 3.87 15.24 -23.15
N LEU A 99 3.25 15.81 -22.10
CA LEU A 99 3.15 17.26 -21.91
C LEU A 99 4.23 17.76 -20.95
N THR A 100 4.53 19.06 -21.05
CA THR A 100 5.44 19.73 -20.10
C THR A 100 4.80 19.86 -18.72
N ILE A 101 5.61 20.14 -17.69
CA ILE A 101 5.11 20.43 -16.36
C ILE A 101 4.13 21.61 -16.39
N ALA A 102 4.47 22.70 -17.09
CA ALA A 102 3.59 23.86 -17.21
C ALA A 102 2.24 23.51 -17.85
N GLN A 103 2.27 22.73 -18.93
CA GLN A 103 1.05 22.28 -19.59
C GLN A 103 0.21 21.38 -18.68
N ASN A 104 0.82 20.49 -17.88
CA ASN A 104 0.09 19.69 -16.91
C ASN A 104 -0.53 20.53 -15.78
N VAL A 105 0.22 21.49 -15.23
CA VAL A 105 -0.25 22.37 -14.15
C VAL A 105 -1.47 23.16 -14.61
N PHE A 106 -1.47 23.64 -15.84
CA PHE A 106 -2.56 24.44 -16.40
C PHE A 106 -3.57 23.65 -17.24
N LEU A 107 -3.46 22.35 -17.33
CA LEU A 107 -4.36 21.52 -18.13
C LEU A 107 -5.84 21.75 -17.75
N GLY A 108 -6.62 22.25 -18.71
CA GLY A 108 -8.02 22.63 -18.52
C GLY A 108 -8.25 24.00 -17.86
N HIS A 109 -7.17 24.72 -17.52
CA HIS A 109 -7.18 26.07 -16.92
C HIS A 109 -6.14 26.98 -17.60
N GLU A 110 -5.97 26.79 -18.89
CA GLU A 110 -4.97 27.50 -19.68
C GLU A 110 -5.19 29.00 -19.64
N ARG A 111 -4.13 29.77 -19.40
CA ARG A 111 -4.14 31.21 -19.51
C ARG A 111 -4.10 31.63 -20.97
N LYS A 112 -4.97 32.56 -21.37
CA LYS A 112 -5.07 33.06 -22.75
C LYS A 112 -4.75 34.52 -22.82
N ARG A 113 -4.05 34.89 -23.88
CA ARG A 113 -3.89 36.30 -24.30
C ARG A 113 -4.54 36.47 -25.67
N GLY A 114 -5.80 36.88 -25.65
CA GLY A 114 -6.65 36.87 -26.85
C GLY A 114 -6.94 35.45 -27.32
N TRP A 115 -6.57 35.09 -28.53
CA TRP A 115 -6.78 33.79 -29.15
C TRP A 115 -5.65 32.79 -28.88
N TRP A 116 -4.52 33.23 -28.29
CA TRP A 116 -3.31 32.45 -28.06
C TRP A 116 -3.14 32.06 -26.58
N LEU A 117 -2.47 30.97 -26.32
CA LEU A 117 -2.03 30.61 -24.98
C LEU A 117 -0.94 31.58 -24.51
N ASP A 118 -0.98 31.94 -23.24
CA ASP A 118 0.06 32.76 -22.60
C ASP A 118 1.08 31.82 -21.89
N ASP A 119 1.90 31.14 -22.71
CA ASP A 119 2.91 30.19 -22.22
C ASP A 119 3.90 30.84 -21.25
N LYS A 120 4.22 32.13 -21.46
CA LYS A 120 5.15 32.85 -20.59
C LYS A 120 4.56 33.05 -19.19
N ALA A 121 3.27 33.45 -19.10
CA ALA A 121 2.60 33.60 -17.82
C ALA A 121 2.38 32.24 -17.12
N MET A 122 2.03 31.21 -17.88
CA MET A 122 1.88 29.85 -17.35
C MET A 122 3.22 29.31 -16.85
N GLY A 123 4.32 29.48 -17.60
CA GLY A 123 5.65 29.05 -17.19
C GLY A 123 6.15 29.76 -15.94
N ALA A 124 5.97 31.07 -15.83
CA ALA A 124 6.36 31.86 -14.66
C ALA A 124 5.60 31.41 -13.39
N GLU A 125 4.29 31.24 -13.50
CA GLU A 125 3.46 30.77 -12.37
C GLU A 125 3.79 29.31 -12.00
N THR A 126 4.05 28.44 -12.98
CA THR A 126 4.51 27.08 -12.74
C THR A 126 5.82 27.09 -11.96
N ALA A 127 6.80 27.88 -12.37
CA ALA A 127 8.07 28.00 -11.64
C ALA A 127 7.87 28.46 -10.17
N ARG A 128 6.89 29.35 -9.92
CA ARG A 128 6.52 29.77 -8.56
C ARG A 128 5.97 28.62 -7.72
N VAL A 129 5.01 27.84 -8.24
CA VAL A 129 4.42 26.74 -7.49
C VAL A 129 5.40 25.56 -7.34
N LEU A 130 6.26 25.28 -8.33
CA LEU A 130 7.32 24.28 -8.21
C LEU A 130 8.30 24.62 -7.07
N LYS A 131 8.63 25.91 -6.91
CA LYS A 131 9.47 26.36 -5.81
C LYS A 131 8.78 26.14 -4.45
N LEU A 132 7.46 26.37 -4.35
CA LEU A 132 6.69 26.12 -3.12
C LEU A 132 6.71 24.66 -2.70
N VAL A 133 6.59 23.72 -3.67
CA VAL A 133 6.65 22.28 -3.39
C VAL A 133 8.09 21.75 -3.29
N GLY A 134 9.10 22.61 -3.47
CA GLY A 134 10.51 22.24 -3.37
C GLY A 134 11.04 21.39 -4.54
N LEU A 135 10.36 21.41 -5.69
CA LEU A 135 10.78 20.70 -6.89
C LEU A 135 11.71 21.58 -7.73
N GLN A 136 12.95 21.12 -7.94
CA GLN A 136 13.94 21.78 -8.79
C GLN A 136 13.88 21.21 -10.22
N ALA A 137 12.84 21.59 -10.97
CA ALA A 137 12.65 21.20 -12.35
C ALA A 137 12.24 22.41 -13.19
N SER A 138 12.58 22.42 -14.50
CA SER A 138 12.11 23.43 -15.43
C SER A 138 10.63 23.21 -15.73
N ALA A 139 9.87 24.31 -15.82
CA ALA A 139 8.46 24.27 -16.24
C ALA A 139 8.27 23.64 -17.65
N ASP A 140 9.29 23.70 -18.50
CA ASP A 140 9.28 23.15 -19.86
C ASP A 140 9.70 21.67 -19.94
N MET A 141 10.12 21.06 -18.81
CA MET A 141 10.47 19.65 -18.75
C MET A 141 9.25 18.76 -18.99
N LEU A 142 9.39 17.69 -19.77
CA LEU A 142 8.34 16.71 -20.00
C LEU A 142 8.12 15.84 -18.75
N VAL A 143 6.87 15.60 -18.38
CA VAL A 143 6.52 14.81 -17.19
C VAL A 143 7.06 13.38 -17.23
N ARG A 144 7.21 12.76 -18.41
CA ARG A 144 7.83 11.43 -18.57
C ARG A 144 9.30 11.36 -18.12
N GLN A 145 9.99 12.49 -18.01
CA GLN A 145 11.38 12.58 -17.55
C GLN A 145 11.52 12.61 -16.03
N LEU A 146 10.41 12.82 -15.33
CA LEU A 146 10.36 12.89 -13.89
C LEU A 146 10.31 11.50 -13.27
N ILE A 147 10.97 11.34 -12.13
CA ILE A 147 10.78 10.16 -11.28
C ILE A 147 9.41 10.23 -10.57
N VAL A 148 8.98 9.11 -10.03
CA VAL A 148 7.64 8.96 -9.42
C VAL A 148 7.37 10.00 -8.33
N ALA A 149 8.35 10.25 -7.46
CA ALA A 149 8.25 11.24 -6.38
C ALA A 149 8.11 12.67 -6.92
N GLU A 150 8.83 13.03 -8.00
CA GLU A 150 8.72 14.34 -8.64
C GLU A 150 7.34 14.52 -9.30
N LYS A 151 6.78 13.47 -9.91
CA LYS A 151 5.41 13.50 -10.44
C LYS A 151 4.39 13.80 -9.33
N GLN A 152 4.58 13.27 -8.12
CA GLN A 152 3.74 13.58 -6.97
C GLN A 152 3.79 15.07 -6.61
N LEU A 153 5.00 15.65 -6.61
CA LEU A 153 5.17 17.09 -6.35
C LEU A 153 4.54 17.97 -7.45
N VAL A 154 4.52 17.51 -8.69
CA VAL A 154 3.80 18.20 -9.79
C VAL A 154 2.30 18.16 -9.59
N GLU A 155 1.71 17.04 -9.13
CA GLU A 155 0.27 16.98 -8.80
C GLU A 155 -0.09 17.97 -7.67
N ILE A 156 0.77 18.08 -6.66
CA ILE A 156 0.57 19.05 -5.57
C ILE A 156 0.69 20.48 -6.11
N ALA A 157 1.69 20.76 -6.96
CA ALA A 157 1.86 22.07 -7.60
C ALA A 157 0.64 22.46 -8.45
N LYS A 158 0.06 21.51 -9.20
CA LYS A 158 -1.18 21.66 -9.97
C LYS A 158 -2.36 22.02 -9.06
N ALA A 159 -2.49 21.34 -7.92
CA ALA A 159 -3.55 21.66 -6.95
C ALA A 159 -3.39 23.06 -6.32
N LEU A 160 -2.16 23.45 -6.00
CA LEU A 160 -1.86 24.77 -5.43
C LEU A 160 -2.13 25.92 -6.41
N GLN A 161 -1.90 25.68 -7.71
CA GLN A 161 -2.18 26.66 -8.76
C GLN A 161 -3.70 27.01 -8.84
N ARG A 162 -4.58 26.09 -8.39
CA ARG A 162 -6.04 26.22 -8.46
C ARG A 162 -6.68 26.95 -7.28
N ASP A 163 -5.90 27.64 -6.45
CA ASP A 163 -6.37 28.39 -5.29
C ASP A 163 -7.24 27.54 -4.33
N ALA A 164 -6.78 26.36 -4.02
CA ALA A 164 -7.50 25.42 -3.16
C ALA A 164 -7.83 26.04 -1.79
N ARG A 165 -9.09 25.96 -1.39
CA ARG A 165 -9.62 26.28 -0.04
C ARG A 165 -9.83 25.01 0.77
N VAL A 166 -10.19 23.92 0.08
CA VAL A 166 -10.22 22.54 0.60
C VAL A 166 -9.35 21.69 -0.29
N LEU A 167 -8.32 21.07 0.27
CA LEU A 167 -7.39 20.19 -0.44
C LEU A 167 -7.53 18.78 0.08
N VAL A 168 -7.98 17.85 -0.75
CA VAL A 168 -8.04 16.43 -0.46
C VAL A 168 -6.77 15.75 -0.99
N MET A 169 -6.08 15.01 -0.13
CA MET A 169 -4.90 14.23 -0.49
C MET A 169 -5.16 12.75 -0.18
N ASP A 170 -5.21 11.91 -1.22
CA ASP A 170 -5.44 10.48 -1.09
C ASP A 170 -4.10 9.72 -1.18
N GLU A 171 -3.60 9.25 -0.03
CA GLU A 171 -2.32 8.53 0.16
C GLU A 171 -1.09 9.23 -0.47
N PRO A 172 -0.85 10.53 -0.21
CA PRO A 172 0.15 11.30 -0.95
C PRO A 172 1.60 10.89 -0.71
N THR A 173 1.89 10.10 0.33
CA THR A 173 3.25 9.64 0.70
C THR A 173 3.57 8.22 0.25
N ALA A 174 2.67 7.54 -0.46
CA ALA A 174 2.85 6.13 -0.83
C ALA A 174 4.13 5.88 -1.66
N THR A 175 4.60 6.89 -2.39
CA THR A 175 5.76 6.80 -3.30
C THR A 175 6.92 7.73 -2.92
N LEU A 176 6.79 8.48 -1.81
CA LEU A 176 7.78 9.46 -1.36
C LEU A 176 8.84 8.82 -0.46
N THR A 177 10.06 9.33 -0.57
CA THR A 177 11.12 9.07 0.40
C THR A 177 10.85 9.79 1.73
N PRO A 178 11.48 9.39 2.85
CA PRO A 178 11.33 10.10 4.14
C PRO A 178 11.60 11.60 4.03
N GLY A 179 12.65 12.02 3.31
CA GLY A 179 12.99 13.43 3.14
C GLY A 179 11.94 14.22 2.34
N GLU A 180 11.31 13.61 1.35
CA GLU A 180 10.21 14.20 0.59
C GLU A 180 8.92 14.27 1.41
N THR A 181 8.67 13.27 2.23
CA THR A 181 7.54 13.25 3.18
C THR A 181 7.66 14.40 4.18
N GLU A 182 8.84 14.67 4.73
CA GLU A 182 9.06 15.83 5.64
C GLU A 182 8.76 17.15 4.93
N ARG A 183 9.17 17.32 3.68
CA ARG A 183 8.85 18.52 2.88
C ARG A 183 7.34 18.67 2.64
N LEU A 184 6.66 17.58 2.34
CA LEU A 184 5.20 17.58 2.19
C LEU A 184 4.52 17.99 3.50
N PHE A 185 4.97 17.50 4.65
CA PHE A 185 4.42 17.86 5.96
C PHE A 185 4.63 19.33 6.29
N ALA A 186 5.81 19.88 5.98
CA ALA A 186 6.05 21.30 6.10
C ALA A 186 5.13 22.14 5.21
N LEU A 187 4.88 21.69 3.98
CA LEU A 187 3.94 22.33 3.06
C LEU A 187 2.50 22.29 3.60
N ILE A 188 2.05 21.15 4.12
CA ILE A 188 0.71 21.00 4.73
C ILE A 188 0.55 21.96 5.90
N ALA A 189 1.58 22.09 6.76
CA ALA A 189 1.58 23.03 7.87
C ALA A 189 1.46 24.49 7.39
N GLN A 190 2.14 24.84 6.31
CA GLN A 190 2.03 26.17 5.69
C GLN A 190 0.62 26.41 5.11
N LEU A 191 0.06 25.47 4.36
CA LEU A 191 -1.30 25.56 3.80
C LEU A 191 -2.34 25.76 4.91
N LYS A 192 -2.21 25.02 6.01
CA LYS A 192 -3.05 25.18 7.20
C LYS A 192 -2.92 26.61 7.77
N ALA A 193 -1.69 27.13 7.91
CA ALA A 193 -1.46 28.49 8.38
C ALA A 193 -2.07 29.55 7.44
N ASP A 194 -2.15 29.27 6.14
CA ASP A 194 -2.81 30.08 5.13
C ASP A 194 -4.36 29.94 5.13
N GLY A 195 -4.91 29.13 6.05
CA GLY A 195 -6.35 28.91 6.21
C GLY A 195 -6.96 27.86 5.29
N VAL A 196 -6.16 27.06 4.58
CA VAL A 196 -6.64 25.94 3.75
C VAL A 196 -7.04 24.77 4.64
N THR A 197 -8.21 24.20 4.38
CA THR A 197 -8.63 22.93 5.01
C THR A 197 -8.02 21.77 4.23
N VAL A 198 -7.30 20.89 4.92
CA VAL A 198 -6.66 19.71 4.30
C VAL A 198 -7.34 18.44 4.80
N VAL A 199 -7.84 17.62 3.89
CA VAL A 199 -8.29 16.25 4.20
C VAL A 199 -7.19 15.29 3.77
N TYR A 200 -6.57 14.65 4.75
CA TYR A 200 -5.44 13.76 4.57
C TYR A 200 -5.87 12.31 4.77
N ILE A 201 -5.88 11.53 3.67
CA ILE A 201 -6.20 10.11 3.73
C ILE A 201 -4.88 9.34 3.76
N SER A 202 -4.67 8.56 4.81
CA SER A 202 -3.54 7.66 4.94
C SER A 202 -3.91 6.47 5.82
N HIS A 203 -3.27 5.34 5.57
CA HIS A 203 -3.31 4.18 6.45
C HIS A 203 -2.11 4.14 7.42
N LYS A 204 -1.15 5.05 7.28
CA LYS A 204 0.01 5.20 8.15
C LYS A 204 -0.35 6.08 9.35
N LEU A 205 -0.61 5.45 10.49
CA LEU A 205 -1.08 6.14 11.69
C LEU A 205 -0.05 7.09 12.31
N ASP A 206 1.25 6.86 12.08
CA ASP A 206 2.34 7.76 12.46
C ASP A 206 2.27 9.10 11.71
N GLU A 207 1.92 9.09 10.43
CA GLU A 207 1.70 10.30 9.65
C GLU A 207 0.49 11.08 10.19
N ILE A 208 -0.63 10.38 10.41
CA ILE A 208 -1.86 10.96 10.96
C ILE A 208 -1.60 11.66 12.30
N GLU A 209 -0.94 10.98 13.24
CA GLU A 209 -0.61 11.51 14.57
C GLU A 209 0.21 12.79 14.48
N ARG A 210 1.11 12.87 13.51
CA ARG A 210 2.04 14.01 13.35
C ARG A 210 1.43 15.26 12.74
N ILE A 211 0.55 15.10 11.75
CA ILE A 211 0.15 16.23 10.91
C ILE A 211 -1.30 16.66 11.07
N THR A 212 -2.16 15.81 11.66
CA THR A 212 -3.59 16.11 11.72
C THR A 212 -3.99 16.74 13.05
N ASP A 213 -5.02 17.60 13.01
CA ASP A 213 -5.63 18.22 14.19
C ASP A 213 -6.74 17.34 14.75
N GLU A 214 -7.47 16.71 13.87
CA GLU A 214 -8.59 15.82 14.19
C GLU A 214 -8.63 14.65 13.21
N VAL A 215 -9.25 13.58 13.63
CA VAL A 215 -9.49 12.39 12.82
C VAL A 215 -10.97 12.13 12.68
N VAL A 216 -11.37 11.75 11.48
CA VAL A 216 -12.69 11.22 11.15
C VAL A 216 -12.50 9.77 10.74
N VAL A 217 -13.23 8.86 11.35
CA VAL A 217 -13.13 7.43 11.09
C VAL A 217 -14.36 6.95 10.33
N MET A 218 -14.13 6.27 9.21
CA MET A 218 -15.15 5.59 8.42
C MET A 218 -14.94 4.08 8.44
N ARG A 219 -16.02 3.31 8.49
CA ARG A 219 -16.00 1.86 8.40
C ARG A 219 -17.27 1.35 7.71
N ASP A 220 -17.11 0.42 6.76
CA ASP A 220 -18.21 -0.20 5.99
C ASP A 220 -19.18 0.85 5.42
N GLY A 221 -18.64 1.93 4.84
CA GLY A 221 -19.42 3.01 4.24
C GLY A 221 -20.17 3.90 5.21
N ARG A 222 -19.88 3.86 6.52
CA ARG A 222 -20.53 4.65 7.57
C ARG A 222 -19.53 5.52 8.32
N PHE A 223 -19.99 6.63 8.84
CA PHE A 223 -19.27 7.41 9.84
C PHE A 223 -19.27 6.65 11.18
N VAL A 224 -18.09 6.56 11.83
CA VAL A 224 -17.91 5.85 13.10
C VAL A 224 -17.64 6.82 14.25
N ALA A 225 -16.64 7.69 14.07
CA ALA A 225 -16.18 8.59 15.12
C ALA A 225 -15.49 9.83 14.54
N ARG A 226 -15.48 10.91 15.32
CA ARG A 226 -14.65 12.09 15.14
C ARG A 226 -14.03 12.47 16.46
N SER A 227 -12.74 12.75 16.50
CA SER A 227 -12.02 13.11 17.72
C SER A 227 -10.82 13.99 17.40
N ALA A 228 -10.35 14.78 18.37
CA ALA A 228 -9.07 15.45 18.23
C ALA A 228 -7.95 14.38 18.17
N THR A 229 -7.00 14.54 17.26
CA THR A 229 -5.92 13.56 17.05
C THR A 229 -5.14 13.28 18.35
N ARG A 230 -4.86 14.33 19.13
CA ARG A 230 -4.14 14.25 20.42
C ARG A 230 -4.84 13.41 21.50
N GLU A 231 -6.15 13.14 21.36
CA GLU A 231 -6.96 12.37 22.31
C GLU A 231 -6.95 10.87 22.02
N LEU A 232 -6.40 10.47 20.87
CA LEU A 232 -6.36 9.10 20.42
C LEU A 232 -4.92 8.60 20.31
N THR A 233 -4.65 7.45 20.89
CA THR A 233 -3.43 6.69 20.59
C THR A 233 -3.55 6.00 19.22
N ARG A 234 -2.43 5.63 18.60
CA ARG A 234 -2.41 4.85 17.35
C ARG A 234 -3.24 3.58 17.46
N HIS A 235 -3.16 2.91 18.62
CA HIS A 235 -3.93 1.71 18.91
C HIS A 235 -5.45 1.99 18.94
N GLN A 236 -5.87 3.08 19.54
CA GLN A 236 -7.30 3.47 19.54
C GLN A 236 -7.78 3.87 18.14
N MET A 237 -6.97 4.59 17.36
CA MET A 237 -7.28 4.89 15.95
C MET A 237 -7.47 3.61 15.15
N ALA A 238 -6.55 2.65 15.28
CA ALA A 238 -6.63 1.36 14.61
C ALA A 238 -7.87 0.55 15.04
N ASN A 239 -8.21 0.55 16.33
CA ASN A 239 -9.43 -0.09 16.85
C ASN A 239 -10.71 0.51 16.24
N LEU A 240 -10.78 1.83 16.14
CA LEU A 240 -11.92 2.51 15.52
C LEU A 240 -12.06 2.16 14.03
N MET A 241 -10.92 2.03 13.31
CA MET A 241 -10.92 1.65 11.89
C MET A 241 -11.44 0.23 11.67
N VAL A 242 -10.99 -0.74 12.48
CA VAL A 242 -11.31 -2.16 12.32
C VAL A 242 -12.62 -2.55 13.04
N GLY A 243 -12.97 -1.84 14.11
CA GLY A 243 -14.23 -2.06 14.85
C GLY A 243 -14.26 -3.28 15.77
N ARG A 244 -13.10 -3.82 16.06
CA ARG A 244 -12.86 -4.85 17.07
C ARG A 244 -11.70 -4.35 17.94
N GLU A 245 -11.64 -4.77 19.19
CA GLU A 245 -10.40 -4.60 19.94
C GLU A 245 -9.30 -5.28 19.14
N ILE A 246 -8.33 -4.49 18.65
CA ILE A 246 -7.10 -5.03 18.11
C ILE A 246 -6.24 -5.40 19.33
N ALA A 247 -6.83 -6.20 20.23
CA ALA A 247 -6.10 -6.71 21.36
C ALA A 247 -4.86 -7.49 20.91
N ASP A 248 -4.90 -8.05 19.67
CA ASP A 248 -3.78 -8.81 19.11
C ASP A 248 -3.69 -8.61 17.60
N LEU A 249 -3.07 -7.51 17.15
CA LEU A 249 -2.71 -7.37 15.73
C LEU A 249 -1.76 -8.48 15.32
N TYR A 250 -0.85 -8.84 16.22
CA TYR A 250 0.11 -9.93 16.03
C TYR A 250 -0.33 -11.17 16.80
N PRO A 251 -0.27 -12.36 16.18
CA PRO A 251 -0.51 -13.60 16.88
C PRO A 251 0.57 -13.85 17.96
N PRO A 252 0.24 -14.54 19.06
CA PRO A 252 1.24 -14.96 20.03
C PRO A 252 2.28 -15.84 19.33
N LYS A 253 3.57 -15.53 19.52
CA LYS A 253 4.68 -16.28 18.97
C LYS A 253 4.98 -17.47 19.85
N ASP A 254 5.09 -18.63 19.23
CA ASP A 254 5.61 -19.82 19.89
C ASP A 254 7.14 -19.69 20.04
N ALA A 255 7.75 -20.47 20.92
CA ALA A 255 9.20 -20.52 21.03
C ALA A 255 9.83 -21.03 19.72
N ARG A 256 11.00 -20.48 19.34
CA ARG A 256 11.73 -20.96 18.16
C ARG A 256 11.98 -22.48 18.27
N PRO A 257 11.63 -23.27 17.25
CA PRO A 257 11.86 -24.71 17.27
C PRO A 257 13.35 -25.05 17.33
N ALA A 258 13.74 -25.91 18.26
CA ALA A 258 15.09 -26.49 18.34
C ALA A 258 15.17 -27.74 17.46
N ALA A 259 15.08 -27.59 16.14
CA ALA A 259 15.07 -28.67 15.17
C ALA A 259 16.15 -28.49 14.11
N ALA A 260 16.53 -29.57 13.42
CA ALA A 260 17.42 -29.49 12.25
C ALA A 260 16.78 -28.59 11.16
N PRO A 261 17.59 -27.83 10.42
CA PRO A 261 17.07 -26.93 9.41
C PRO A 261 16.24 -27.65 8.34
N LEU A 262 15.07 -27.13 8.01
CA LEU A 262 14.29 -27.56 6.86
C LEU A 262 14.83 -26.97 5.56
N LEU A 263 15.25 -25.70 5.59
CA LEU A 263 15.96 -25.03 4.51
C LEU A 263 17.35 -24.63 5.00
N SER A 264 18.38 -24.98 4.23
CA SER A 264 19.76 -24.54 4.47
C SER A 264 20.34 -23.97 3.19
N VAL A 265 20.84 -22.75 3.24
CA VAL A 265 21.45 -22.04 2.11
C VAL A 265 22.85 -21.61 2.51
N ARG A 266 23.86 -21.88 1.65
CA ARG A 266 25.26 -21.53 1.88
C ARG A 266 25.86 -20.87 0.64
N GLY A 267 26.49 -19.72 0.84
CA GLY A 267 27.23 -18.98 -0.18
C GLY A 267 26.37 -18.50 -1.34
N LEU A 268 25.14 -18.04 -1.07
CA LEU A 268 24.28 -17.49 -2.09
C LEU A 268 24.77 -16.10 -2.48
N SER A 269 25.06 -15.91 -3.77
CA SER A 269 25.45 -14.63 -4.33
C SER A 269 24.66 -14.31 -5.59
N VAL A 270 24.17 -13.06 -5.68
CA VAL A 270 23.44 -12.51 -6.83
C VAL A 270 24.19 -11.27 -7.31
N PRO A 271 24.72 -11.25 -8.54
CA PRO A 271 25.51 -10.14 -9.03
C PRO A 271 24.84 -8.78 -8.85
N GLY A 272 25.55 -7.85 -8.19
CA GLY A 272 25.05 -6.50 -7.88
C GLY A 272 24.11 -6.39 -6.68
N TRP A 273 23.62 -7.51 -6.08
CA TRP A 273 22.57 -7.48 -5.07
C TRP A 273 22.87 -8.25 -3.79
N ALA A 274 23.50 -9.43 -3.86
CA ALA A 274 23.77 -10.24 -2.68
C ALA A 274 25.13 -10.94 -2.78
N ARG A 275 25.83 -11.10 -1.64
CA ARG A 275 27.16 -11.67 -1.56
C ARG A 275 27.27 -12.65 -0.39
N GLU A 276 27.62 -13.92 -0.69
CA GLU A 276 27.96 -14.98 0.26
C GLU A 276 26.95 -15.11 1.42
N LEU A 277 25.64 -15.13 1.11
CA LEU A 277 24.62 -15.26 2.15
C LEU A 277 24.54 -16.70 2.65
N ASP A 278 24.62 -16.86 3.97
CA ASP A 278 24.44 -18.11 4.68
C ASP A 278 23.29 -18.00 5.68
N PHE A 279 22.28 -18.85 5.57
CA PHE A 279 21.16 -18.87 6.52
C PHE A 279 20.47 -20.25 6.56
N ASP A 280 19.79 -20.50 7.67
CA ASP A 280 19.01 -21.70 7.92
C ASP A 280 17.62 -21.34 8.43
N VAL A 281 16.62 -22.15 8.08
CA VAL A 281 15.25 -22.04 8.62
C VAL A 281 14.80 -23.41 9.09
N ALA A 282 14.41 -23.53 10.36
CA ALA A 282 13.90 -24.78 10.94
C ALA A 282 12.41 -25.00 10.55
N PRO A 283 11.90 -26.23 10.61
CA PRO A 283 10.46 -26.47 10.49
C PRO A 283 9.73 -25.76 11.64
N GLY A 284 8.65 -25.06 11.32
CA GLY A 284 7.91 -24.23 12.28
C GLY A 284 8.55 -22.88 12.61
N GLU A 285 9.67 -22.53 11.99
CA GLU A 285 10.32 -21.24 12.18
C GLU A 285 9.85 -20.23 11.15
N ILE A 286 9.66 -18.97 11.58
CA ILE A 286 9.49 -17.79 10.73
C ILE A 286 10.76 -16.96 10.86
N LEU A 287 11.54 -16.87 9.77
CA LEU A 287 12.77 -16.07 9.66
C LEU A 287 12.46 -14.77 8.93
N GLY A 288 12.70 -13.62 9.57
CA GLY A 288 12.56 -12.30 8.97
C GLY A 288 13.81 -11.86 8.21
N PHE A 289 13.62 -11.11 7.12
CA PHE A 289 14.70 -10.40 6.43
C PHE A 289 14.42 -8.91 6.46
N ALA A 290 15.21 -8.16 7.24
CA ALA A 290 15.19 -6.71 7.37
C ALA A 290 16.33 -6.06 6.55
N GLY A 291 16.20 -4.76 6.27
CA GLY A 291 17.22 -3.94 5.61
C GLY A 291 16.60 -2.75 4.90
N LEU A 292 17.42 -1.78 4.54
CA LEU A 292 16.99 -0.61 3.78
C LEU A 292 16.58 -1.00 2.34
N VAL A 293 15.84 -0.12 1.67
CA VAL A 293 15.52 -0.27 0.25
C VAL A 293 16.83 -0.42 -0.54
N GLY A 294 16.89 -1.43 -1.41
CA GLY A 294 18.09 -1.76 -2.17
C GLY A 294 19.14 -2.59 -1.40
N ALA A 295 18.82 -3.10 -0.20
CA ALA A 295 19.72 -4.00 0.56
C ALA A 295 19.92 -5.38 -0.11
N GLY A 296 19.13 -5.73 -1.14
CA GLY A 296 19.27 -6.97 -1.90
C GLY A 296 18.43 -8.13 -1.37
N ARG A 297 17.45 -7.87 -0.50
CA ARG A 297 16.59 -8.90 0.12
C ARG A 297 15.77 -9.67 -0.92
N THR A 298 14.92 -8.98 -1.66
CA THR A 298 14.09 -9.53 -2.74
C THR A 298 14.95 -10.26 -3.78
N GLU A 299 16.02 -9.61 -4.22
CA GLU A 299 16.91 -10.14 -5.26
C GLU A 299 17.65 -11.41 -4.83
N ALA A 300 17.99 -11.52 -3.54
CA ALA A 300 18.58 -12.76 -2.99
C ALA A 300 17.64 -13.96 -3.17
N PHE A 301 16.36 -13.79 -2.85
CA PHE A 301 15.37 -14.87 -3.00
C PHE A 301 14.93 -15.06 -4.45
N GLU A 302 14.85 -14.02 -5.28
CA GLU A 302 14.69 -14.18 -6.73
C GLU A 302 15.86 -14.99 -7.32
N GLY A 303 17.10 -14.78 -6.86
CA GLY A 303 18.26 -15.59 -7.23
C GLY A 303 18.12 -17.02 -6.79
N LEU A 304 17.82 -17.28 -5.50
CA LEU A 304 17.64 -18.63 -4.95
C LEU A 304 16.61 -19.46 -5.74
N LEU A 305 15.58 -18.81 -6.26
CA LEU A 305 14.50 -19.42 -7.05
C LEU A 305 14.82 -19.53 -8.55
N GLY A 306 16.00 -19.08 -8.98
CA GLY A 306 16.40 -19.09 -10.39
C GLY A 306 15.70 -18.04 -11.27
N LEU A 307 15.13 -16.99 -10.68
CA LEU A 307 14.58 -15.84 -11.39
C LEU A 307 15.66 -14.83 -11.81
N ARG A 308 16.83 -14.88 -11.15
CA ARG A 308 18.00 -14.08 -11.48
C ARG A 308 19.26 -14.93 -11.61
N PRO A 309 20.27 -14.52 -12.38
CA PRO A 309 21.59 -15.12 -12.34
C PRO A 309 22.13 -15.13 -10.91
N HIS A 310 22.60 -16.28 -10.46
CA HIS A 310 23.14 -16.45 -9.11
C HIS A 310 24.21 -17.52 -9.07
N THR A 311 24.99 -17.51 -8.02
CA THR A 311 25.85 -18.63 -7.60
C THR A 311 25.49 -19.02 -6.18
N VAL A 312 25.57 -20.30 -5.87
CA VAL A 312 25.31 -20.83 -4.53
C VAL A 312 26.20 -22.03 -4.30
N ARG A 313 26.79 -22.12 -3.10
CA ARG A 313 27.65 -23.23 -2.73
C ARG A 313 26.84 -24.51 -2.49
N SER A 314 25.78 -24.39 -1.70
CA SER A 314 24.82 -25.48 -1.49
C SER A 314 23.45 -24.95 -1.06
N VAL A 315 22.41 -25.66 -1.50
CA VAL A 315 21.04 -25.52 -0.99
C VAL A 315 20.56 -26.89 -0.59
N GLN A 316 19.99 -26.99 0.61
CA GLN A 316 19.39 -28.23 1.09
C GLN A 316 17.96 -27.97 1.57
N ILE A 317 17.06 -28.88 1.23
CA ILE A 317 15.71 -28.93 1.77
C ILE A 317 15.53 -30.29 2.42
N ASP A 318 15.19 -30.30 3.72
CA ASP A 318 15.08 -31.52 4.51
C ASP A 318 16.38 -32.36 4.51
N GLY A 319 17.51 -31.70 4.64
CA GLY A 319 18.83 -32.31 4.61
C GLY A 319 19.28 -32.86 3.24
N LYS A 320 18.43 -32.75 2.20
CA LYS A 320 18.73 -33.24 0.85
C LYS A 320 19.21 -32.08 -0.03
N PRO A 321 20.34 -32.25 -0.74
CA PRO A 321 20.81 -31.22 -1.66
C PRO A 321 19.83 -31.07 -2.82
N VAL A 322 19.48 -29.80 -3.14
CA VAL A 322 18.58 -29.47 -4.22
C VAL A 322 19.20 -28.43 -5.14
N ARG A 323 18.83 -28.48 -6.41
CA ARG A 323 19.20 -27.47 -7.39
C ARG A 323 17.93 -26.88 -7.99
N MET A 324 17.79 -25.57 -7.94
CA MET A 324 16.63 -24.84 -8.42
C MET A 324 17.08 -23.86 -9.51
N ARG A 325 16.66 -24.08 -10.75
CA ARG A 325 16.99 -23.25 -11.90
C ARG A 325 15.85 -22.31 -12.29
N ASN A 326 14.67 -22.57 -11.75
CA ASN A 326 13.46 -21.82 -12.01
C ASN A 326 12.41 -22.08 -10.90
N PRO A 327 11.39 -21.25 -10.76
CA PRO A 327 10.35 -21.38 -9.73
C PRO A 327 9.59 -22.71 -9.77
N ARG A 328 9.47 -23.34 -10.95
CA ARG A 328 8.79 -24.65 -11.07
C ARG A 328 9.59 -25.77 -10.41
N GLU A 329 10.92 -25.75 -10.58
CA GLU A 329 11.81 -26.70 -9.88
C GLU A 329 11.79 -26.44 -8.37
N ALA A 330 11.81 -25.17 -7.94
CA ALA A 330 11.68 -24.80 -6.53
C ALA A 330 10.37 -25.34 -5.92
N ALA A 331 9.24 -25.14 -6.60
CA ALA A 331 7.95 -25.66 -6.16
C ALA A 331 7.92 -27.19 -6.10
N ALA A 332 8.59 -27.90 -7.05
CA ALA A 332 8.71 -29.35 -7.02
C ALA A 332 9.52 -29.85 -5.82
N HIS A 333 10.45 -29.07 -5.30
CA HIS A 333 11.19 -29.32 -4.05
C HIS A 333 10.45 -28.81 -2.79
N GLY A 334 9.23 -28.26 -2.94
CA GLY A 334 8.42 -27.78 -1.84
C GLY A 334 8.73 -26.38 -1.37
N LEU A 335 9.39 -25.56 -2.19
CA LEU A 335 9.65 -24.15 -1.90
C LEU A 335 8.84 -23.26 -2.84
N THR A 336 8.02 -22.36 -2.28
CA THR A 336 7.24 -21.38 -3.04
C THR A 336 7.53 -19.95 -2.62
N TYR A 337 7.21 -19.01 -3.50
CA TYR A 337 7.52 -17.59 -3.32
C TYR A 337 6.33 -16.70 -3.68
N LEU A 338 5.97 -15.80 -2.76
CA LEU A 338 5.06 -14.70 -2.98
C LEU A 338 5.89 -13.46 -3.33
N SER A 339 5.68 -12.88 -4.50
CA SER A 339 6.39 -11.67 -4.93
C SER A 339 5.76 -10.40 -4.37
N GLU A 340 6.60 -9.40 -4.08
CA GLU A 340 6.19 -8.03 -3.75
C GLU A 340 5.28 -7.42 -4.84
N ASP A 341 5.63 -7.64 -6.12
CA ASP A 341 4.83 -7.17 -7.25
C ASP A 341 3.63 -8.09 -7.51
N ARG A 342 2.56 -7.85 -6.75
CA ARG A 342 1.33 -8.62 -6.84
C ARG A 342 0.70 -8.60 -8.23
N LYS A 343 0.63 -7.41 -8.87
CA LYS A 343 -0.09 -7.23 -10.14
C LYS A 343 0.72 -7.65 -11.36
N GLY A 344 2.03 -7.50 -11.33
CA GLY A 344 2.91 -7.85 -12.46
C GLY A 344 3.45 -9.26 -12.41
N LYS A 345 3.77 -9.76 -11.19
CA LYS A 345 4.42 -11.08 -10.99
C LYS A 345 3.56 -12.06 -10.18
N GLY A 346 2.75 -11.57 -9.23
CA GLY A 346 2.01 -12.40 -8.28
C GLY A 346 0.75 -13.02 -8.87
N LEU A 347 -0.10 -12.24 -9.52
CA LEU A 347 -1.39 -12.65 -10.08
C LEU A 347 -1.51 -12.30 -11.56
N HIS A 348 -2.17 -13.16 -12.30
CA HIS A 348 -2.68 -12.85 -13.64
C HIS A 348 -4.03 -12.13 -13.50
N VAL A 349 -3.99 -10.81 -13.33
CA VAL A 349 -5.17 -10.01 -12.95
C VAL A 349 -6.35 -10.10 -13.92
N ARG A 350 -6.10 -10.46 -15.19
CA ARG A 350 -7.14 -10.64 -16.22
C ARG A 350 -7.73 -12.04 -16.26
N LEU A 351 -7.10 -13.03 -15.61
CA LEU A 351 -7.61 -14.39 -15.50
C LEU A 351 -8.58 -14.50 -14.32
N GLY A 352 -9.42 -15.53 -14.33
CA GLY A 352 -10.34 -15.87 -13.26
C GLY A 352 -9.64 -16.27 -11.97
N LEU A 353 -10.41 -16.38 -10.91
CA LEU A 353 -9.89 -16.70 -9.58
C LEU A 353 -9.39 -18.15 -9.53
N ALA A 354 -10.12 -19.09 -10.17
CA ALA A 354 -9.75 -20.50 -10.18
C ALA A 354 -8.43 -20.74 -10.91
N GLU A 355 -8.26 -20.16 -12.09
CA GLU A 355 -7.04 -20.28 -12.88
C GLU A 355 -5.85 -19.68 -12.13
N ASN A 356 -6.02 -18.54 -11.44
CA ASN A 356 -4.97 -18.00 -10.61
C ASN A 356 -4.56 -18.95 -9.48
N LEU A 357 -5.52 -19.55 -8.79
CA LEU A 357 -5.27 -20.46 -7.67
C LEU A 357 -4.52 -21.72 -8.13
N THR A 358 -4.99 -22.36 -9.20
CA THR A 358 -4.56 -23.71 -9.59
C THR A 358 -3.34 -23.75 -10.47
N LEU A 359 -2.95 -22.61 -11.08
CA LEU A 359 -1.86 -22.51 -12.08
C LEU A 359 -0.55 -23.16 -11.62
N MET A 360 -0.16 -22.99 -10.36
CA MET A 360 1.08 -23.58 -9.81
C MET A 360 0.96 -25.07 -9.53
N ALA A 361 -0.25 -25.62 -9.45
CA ALA A 361 -0.54 -27.03 -9.20
C ALA A 361 -1.37 -27.66 -10.34
N LEU A 362 -1.33 -27.11 -11.54
CA LEU A 362 -2.22 -27.43 -12.67
C LEU A 362 -2.23 -28.94 -13.00
N ARG A 363 -1.12 -29.65 -12.81
CA ARG A 363 -1.07 -31.11 -13.02
C ARG A 363 -2.05 -31.91 -12.16
N ARG A 364 -2.50 -31.36 -11.01
CA ARG A 364 -3.53 -32.00 -10.17
C ARG A 364 -4.93 -31.95 -10.82
N TYR A 365 -5.12 -31.00 -11.74
CA TYR A 365 -6.41 -30.70 -12.39
C TYR A 365 -6.46 -31.05 -13.86
N ALA A 366 -5.34 -31.45 -14.44
CA ALA A 366 -5.19 -31.75 -15.87
C ALA A 366 -4.59 -33.14 -16.08
N THR A 367 -5.42 -34.21 -15.94
CA THR A 367 -4.98 -35.58 -16.17
C THR A 367 -6.17 -36.43 -16.70
N PRO A 368 -6.24 -36.76 -18.01
CA PRO A 368 -5.45 -36.19 -19.11
C PRO A 368 -5.92 -34.80 -19.57
N TRP A 369 -7.17 -34.45 -19.25
CA TRP A 369 -7.79 -33.17 -19.61
C TRP A 369 -7.99 -32.30 -18.39
N LEU A 370 -8.10 -30.99 -18.59
CA LEU A 370 -8.42 -30.03 -17.53
C LEU A 370 -9.82 -30.31 -16.98
N HIS A 371 -9.96 -30.32 -15.66
CA HIS A 371 -11.21 -30.52 -14.94
C HIS A 371 -11.67 -29.22 -14.25
N PRO A 372 -12.42 -28.32 -14.95
CA PRO A 372 -12.84 -27.03 -14.38
C PRO A 372 -13.67 -27.15 -13.10
N GLY A 373 -14.46 -28.23 -12.98
CA GLY A 373 -15.23 -28.50 -11.75
C GLY A 373 -14.36 -28.74 -10.52
N ALA A 374 -13.21 -29.43 -10.69
CA ALA A 374 -12.26 -29.65 -9.61
C ALA A 374 -11.50 -28.35 -9.25
N GLU A 375 -11.16 -27.52 -10.24
CA GLU A 375 -10.58 -26.20 -10.00
C GLU A 375 -11.56 -25.29 -9.25
N ARG A 376 -12.83 -25.31 -9.60
CA ARG A 376 -13.87 -24.54 -8.93
C ARG A 376 -14.06 -24.98 -7.48
N ALA A 377 -14.11 -26.28 -7.22
CA ALA A 377 -14.20 -26.82 -5.85
C ALA A 377 -12.98 -26.41 -4.99
N ALA A 378 -11.78 -26.43 -5.58
CA ALA A 378 -10.57 -25.96 -4.91
C ALA A 378 -10.63 -24.44 -4.61
N LEU A 379 -11.18 -23.66 -5.53
CA LEU A 379 -11.38 -22.22 -5.30
C LEU A 379 -12.39 -21.97 -4.17
N GLU A 380 -13.51 -22.69 -4.15
CA GLU A 380 -14.52 -22.58 -3.08
C GLU A 380 -13.91 -22.86 -1.71
N ALA A 381 -13.10 -23.91 -1.60
CA ALA A 381 -12.36 -24.23 -0.38
C ALA A 381 -11.38 -23.11 0.02
N ALA A 382 -10.59 -22.62 -0.94
CA ALA A 382 -9.63 -21.55 -0.70
C ALA A 382 -10.30 -20.22 -0.31
N VAL A 383 -11.43 -19.88 -0.93
CA VAL A 383 -12.23 -18.69 -0.57
C VAL A 383 -12.65 -18.75 0.90
N GLY A 384 -13.11 -19.91 1.37
CA GLY A 384 -13.45 -20.11 2.78
C GLY A 384 -12.23 -20.06 3.70
N GLU A 385 -11.16 -20.78 3.36
CA GLU A 385 -9.95 -20.90 4.18
C GLU A 385 -9.20 -19.57 4.35
N PHE A 386 -9.05 -18.79 3.26
CA PHE A 386 -8.32 -17.52 3.27
C PHE A 386 -9.23 -16.31 3.51
N GLY A 387 -10.53 -16.52 3.65
CA GLY A 387 -11.50 -15.43 3.85
C GLY A 387 -11.50 -14.43 2.68
N ILE A 388 -11.44 -14.93 1.43
CA ILE A 388 -11.45 -14.08 0.23
C ILE A 388 -12.88 -13.60 -0.01
N ARG A 389 -13.09 -12.28 0.00
CA ARG A 389 -14.40 -11.69 -0.30
C ARG A 389 -14.51 -11.41 -1.78
N THR A 390 -15.43 -12.09 -2.46
CA THR A 390 -15.73 -11.91 -3.89
C THR A 390 -17.24 -11.87 -4.11
N GLY A 391 -17.69 -11.12 -5.14
CA GLY A 391 -19.10 -11.08 -5.53
C GLY A 391 -19.56 -12.33 -6.27
N ALA A 392 -18.64 -12.98 -7.00
CA ALA A 392 -18.86 -14.25 -7.67
C ALA A 392 -17.51 -14.95 -7.93
N LEU A 393 -17.53 -16.27 -8.12
CA LEU A 393 -16.30 -17.07 -8.27
C LEU A 393 -15.72 -17.03 -9.68
N ASP A 394 -16.51 -16.66 -10.67
CA ASP A 394 -16.15 -16.58 -12.10
C ASP A 394 -15.63 -15.20 -12.52
N LEU A 395 -15.48 -14.29 -11.57
CA LEU A 395 -14.92 -12.97 -11.82
C LEU A 395 -13.39 -13.02 -12.04
N PRO A 396 -12.83 -12.08 -12.82
CA PRO A 396 -11.39 -11.93 -12.96
C PRO A 396 -10.77 -11.41 -11.65
N ALA A 397 -9.50 -11.75 -11.42
CA ALA A 397 -8.80 -11.32 -10.21
C ALA A 397 -8.69 -9.78 -10.08
N SER A 398 -8.80 -9.03 -11.19
CA SER A 398 -8.85 -7.57 -11.20
C SER A 398 -10.07 -6.98 -10.50
N SER A 399 -11.17 -7.74 -10.35
CA SER A 399 -12.39 -7.30 -9.66
C SER A 399 -12.26 -7.29 -8.13
N LEU A 400 -11.26 -7.98 -7.59
CA LEU A 400 -11.03 -8.05 -6.16
C LEU A 400 -10.40 -6.76 -5.63
N SER A 401 -10.73 -6.39 -4.38
CA SER A 401 -9.99 -5.37 -3.64
C SER A 401 -8.54 -5.79 -3.40
N GLY A 402 -7.66 -4.81 -3.11
CA GLY A 402 -6.24 -5.08 -2.87
C GLY A 402 -5.98 -6.17 -1.82
N GLY A 403 -6.67 -6.12 -0.68
CA GLY A 403 -6.53 -7.14 0.37
C GLY A 403 -6.99 -8.54 -0.10
N ASN A 404 -8.09 -8.63 -0.87
CA ASN A 404 -8.56 -9.91 -1.40
C ASN A 404 -7.67 -10.45 -2.52
N GLN A 405 -7.08 -9.58 -3.35
CA GLN A 405 -6.03 -10.00 -4.30
C GLN A 405 -4.81 -10.57 -3.57
N GLN A 406 -4.40 -9.98 -2.45
CA GLN A 406 -3.29 -10.49 -1.64
C GLN A 406 -3.61 -11.86 -1.04
N LYS A 407 -4.82 -12.05 -0.52
CA LYS A 407 -5.30 -13.34 -0.03
C LYS A 407 -5.33 -14.39 -1.13
N LEU A 408 -5.76 -14.04 -2.34
CA LEU A 408 -5.71 -14.93 -3.51
C LEU A 408 -4.26 -15.29 -3.91
N ALA A 409 -3.33 -14.31 -3.89
CA ALA A 409 -1.92 -14.56 -4.18
C ALA A 409 -1.27 -15.49 -3.14
N LEU A 410 -1.60 -15.32 -1.86
CA LEU A 410 -1.18 -16.24 -0.79
C LEU A 410 -1.77 -17.64 -1.00
N ALA A 411 -3.08 -17.74 -1.27
CA ALA A 411 -3.72 -19.01 -1.57
C ALA A 411 -3.04 -19.72 -2.75
N LYS A 412 -2.73 -19.00 -3.84
CA LYS A 412 -2.02 -19.50 -5.02
C LYS A 412 -0.66 -20.13 -4.65
N VAL A 413 0.18 -19.45 -3.88
CA VAL A 413 1.52 -19.95 -3.54
C VAL A 413 1.49 -21.06 -2.50
N LEU A 414 0.45 -21.14 -1.69
CA LEU A 414 0.24 -22.20 -0.68
C LEU A 414 -0.47 -23.43 -1.28
N HIS A 415 -1.22 -23.27 -2.36
CA HIS A 415 -2.01 -24.34 -2.98
C HIS A 415 -1.20 -25.59 -3.40
N PRO A 416 0.05 -25.49 -3.87
CA PRO A 416 0.90 -26.65 -4.12
C PRO A 416 1.24 -27.48 -2.87
N GLY A 417 1.00 -26.97 -1.67
CA GLY A 417 1.35 -27.59 -0.40
C GLY A 417 2.86 -27.51 -0.11
N PRO A 418 3.46 -26.30 -0.14
CA PRO A 418 4.89 -26.16 0.09
C PRO A 418 5.27 -26.50 1.53
N ARG A 419 6.56 -26.86 1.71
CA ARG A 419 7.20 -27.04 3.01
C ARG A 419 7.91 -25.77 3.47
N VAL A 420 8.43 -25.01 2.51
CA VAL A 420 9.09 -23.71 2.70
C VAL A 420 8.34 -22.65 1.92
N VAL A 421 8.00 -21.55 2.57
CA VAL A 421 7.29 -20.44 1.93
C VAL A 421 8.08 -19.15 2.14
N VAL A 422 8.41 -18.47 1.05
CA VAL A 422 9.01 -17.14 1.07
C VAL A 422 7.92 -16.12 0.74
N LEU A 423 7.71 -15.17 1.63
CA LEU A 423 6.71 -14.11 1.55
C LEU A 423 7.41 -12.75 1.46
N ASP A 424 7.42 -12.16 0.28
CA ASP A 424 8.04 -10.87 0.02
C ASP A 424 7.00 -9.76 0.07
N GLU A 425 7.13 -8.86 1.05
CA GLU A 425 6.21 -7.78 1.37
C GLU A 425 4.73 -8.26 1.42
N PRO A 426 4.41 -9.28 2.24
CA PRO A 426 3.11 -9.97 2.18
C PRO A 426 1.93 -9.06 2.53
N THR A 427 2.16 -7.94 3.19
CA THR A 427 1.13 -7.01 3.66
C THR A 427 1.15 -5.67 2.95
N ARG A 428 1.98 -5.51 1.92
CA ARG A 428 2.10 -4.24 1.20
C ARG A 428 0.81 -3.87 0.48
N GLY A 429 0.32 -2.65 0.76
CA GLY A 429 -0.89 -2.11 0.13
C GLY A 429 -2.18 -2.83 0.52
N VAL A 430 -2.22 -3.42 1.73
CA VAL A 430 -3.43 -3.98 2.32
C VAL A 430 -3.81 -3.21 3.59
N ASP A 431 -5.08 -3.28 3.96
CA ASP A 431 -5.58 -2.66 5.19
C ASP A 431 -5.16 -3.42 6.46
N VAL A 432 -5.36 -2.78 7.62
CA VAL A 432 -4.94 -3.31 8.92
C VAL A 432 -5.62 -4.65 9.24
N GLY A 433 -6.90 -4.80 8.86
CA GLY A 433 -7.64 -6.06 9.07
C GLY A 433 -7.05 -7.19 8.23
N ALA A 434 -6.76 -6.93 6.95
CA ALA A 434 -6.12 -7.91 6.08
C ALA A 434 -4.68 -8.22 6.53
N LYS A 435 -3.90 -7.24 7.05
CA LYS A 435 -2.59 -7.47 7.66
C LYS A 435 -2.69 -8.50 8.79
N ARG A 436 -3.63 -8.30 9.71
CA ARG A 436 -3.88 -9.22 10.83
C ARG A 436 -4.16 -10.64 10.32
N ASP A 437 -5.08 -10.78 9.37
CA ASP A 437 -5.42 -12.12 8.82
C ASP A 437 -4.18 -12.81 8.23
N ILE A 438 -3.30 -12.06 7.56
CA ILE A 438 -2.05 -12.57 6.99
C ILE A 438 -1.08 -13.00 8.10
N TYR A 439 -0.93 -12.21 9.17
CA TYR A 439 -0.04 -12.58 10.29
C TYR A 439 -0.50 -13.86 10.98
N PHE A 440 -1.81 -14.01 11.22
CA PHE A 440 -2.37 -15.24 11.78
C PHE A 440 -2.22 -16.42 10.83
N LEU A 441 -2.34 -16.22 9.52
CA LEU A 441 -2.05 -17.24 8.51
C LEU A 441 -0.58 -17.70 8.59
N VAL A 442 0.38 -16.76 8.60
CA VAL A 442 1.83 -17.07 8.67
C VAL A 442 2.14 -17.86 9.93
N GLN A 443 1.59 -17.47 11.09
CA GLN A 443 1.79 -18.20 12.32
C GLN A 443 1.14 -19.61 12.29
N ARG A 444 -0.03 -19.76 11.67
CA ARG A 444 -0.67 -21.06 11.46
C ARG A 444 0.22 -21.98 10.63
N LEU A 445 0.80 -21.48 9.53
CA LEU A 445 1.73 -22.25 8.69
C LEU A 445 2.96 -22.74 9.49
N ALA A 446 3.49 -21.89 10.37
CA ALA A 446 4.59 -22.28 11.26
C ALA A 446 4.15 -23.40 12.22
N ARG A 447 2.98 -23.29 12.85
CA ARG A 447 2.42 -24.35 13.72
C ARG A 447 2.17 -25.67 12.99
N GLU A 448 1.89 -25.62 11.69
CA GLU A 448 1.81 -26.79 10.82
C GLU A 448 3.19 -27.40 10.48
N GLY A 449 4.28 -26.83 10.99
CA GLY A 449 5.65 -27.30 10.77
C GLY A 449 6.27 -26.83 9.45
N LYS A 450 5.66 -25.86 8.75
CA LYS A 450 6.28 -25.26 7.58
C LYS A 450 7.35 -24.24 7.98
N ALA A 451 8.40 -24.10 7.19
CA ALA A 451 9.38 -23.04 7.35
C ALA A 451 8.90 -21.78 6.60
N GLY A 452 8.86 -20.65 7.29
CA GLY A 452 8.48 -19.35 6.73
C GLY A 452 9.67 -18.41 6.62
N VAL A 453 9.81 -17.75 5.49
CA VAL A 453 10.68 -16.58 5.35
C VAL A 453 9.80 -15.38 5.05
N VAL A 454 9.94 -14.30 5.81
CA VAL A 454 9.21 -13.03 5.59
C VAL A 454 10.21 -11.93 5.30
N ILE A 455 10.06 -11.31 4.14
CA ILE A 455 10.80 -10.10 3.76
C ILE A 455 9.84 -8.94 3.94
N SER A 456 10.21 -7.94 4.74
CA SER A 456 9.40 -6.73 4.93
C SER A 456 10.26 -5.49 5.13
N SER A 457 9.75 -4.37 4.62
CA SER A 457 10.27 -3.04 4.90
C SER A 457 9.71 -2.46 6.22
N GLU A 458 8.62 -3.04 6.74
CA GLU A 458 8.02 -2.66 8.01
C GLU A 458 8.68 -3.45 9.16
N LEU A 459 9.59 -2.82 9.91
CA LEU A 459 10.33 -3.50 10.99
C LEU A 459 9.41 -4.02 12.09
N VAL A 460 8.37 -3.26 12.44
CA VAL A 460 7.36 -3.66 13.44
C VAL A 460 6.65 -4.95 13.05
N GLU A 461 6.39 -5.16 11.75
CA GLU A 461 5.83 -6.39 11.22
C GLU A 461 6.76 -7.58 11.52
N LEU A 462 8.02 -7.45 11.14
CA LEU A 462 9.01 -8.51 11.38
C LEU A 462 9.16 -8.82 12.89
N ILE A 463 9.24 -7.76 13.71
CA ILE A 463 9.31 -7.90 15.19
C ILE A 463 8.05 -8.64 15.68
N GLY A 464 6.87 -8.34 15.13
CA GLY A 464 5.61 -8.92 15.56
C GLY A 464 5.45 -10.41 15.25
N ILE A 465 5.99 -10.90 14.12
CA ILE A 465 5.69 -12.25 13.62
C ILE A 465 6.90 -13.20 13.53
N CYS A 466 8.14 -12.68 13.45
CA CYS A 466 9.32 -13.52 13.25
C CYS A 466 9.92 -14.03 14.55
N HIS A 467 10.52 -15.23 14.52
CA HIS A 467 11.25 -15.80 15.64
C HIS A 467 12.67 -15.24 15.76
N ARG A 468 13.27 -14.90 14.63
CA ARG A 468 14.53 -14.15 14.50
C ARG A 468 14.55 -13.38 13.20
N ILE A 469 15.41 -12.37 13.11
CA ILE A 469 15.51 -11.49 11.95
C ILE A 469 16.96 -11.41 11.50
N VAL A 470 17.17 -11.65 10.21
CA VAL A 470 18.42 -11.36 9.50
C VAL A 470 18.38 -9.94 8.99
N VAL A 471 19.41 -9.15 9.29
CA VAL A 471 19.53 -7.79 8.78
C VAL A 471 20.53 -7.77 7.63
N MET A 472 20.07 -7.29 6.45
CA MET A 472 20.91 -7.13 5.26
C MET A 472 21.26 -5.65 5.04
N ARG A 473 22.52 -5.44 4.62
CA ARG A 473 23.01 -4.12 4.21
C ARG A 473 23.98 -4.28 3.03
N ALA A 474 23.75 -3.51 1.96
CA ALA A 474 24.61 -3.51 0.76
C ALA A 474 24.92 -4.94 0.23
N GLY A 475 23.91 -5.80 0.23
CA GLY A 475 24.00 -7.16 -0.27
C GLY A 475 24.68 -8.17 0.66
N ALA A 476 25.04 -7.80 1.87
CA ALA A 476 25.66 -8.70 2.85
C ALA A 476 24.79 -8.85 4.09
N LEU A 477 24.87 -10.02 4.73
CA LEU A 477 24.28 -10.29 6.02
C LEU A 477 25.11 -9.57 7.09
N GLN A 478 24.51 -8.69 7.88
CA GLN A 478 25.19 -7.92 8.93
C GLN A 478 25.00 -8.55 10.31
N ALA A 479 23.78 -8.97 10.63
CA ALA A 479 23.42 -9.55 11.90
C ALA A 479 22.26 -10.53 11.77
N THR A 480 22.15 -11.41 12.74
CA THR A 480 20.95 -12.23 12.97
C THR A 480 20.53 -12.03 14.41
N LEU A 481 19.41 -11.36 14.64
CA LEU A 481 18.88 -11.04 15.95
C LEU A 481 17.83 -12.06 16.38
N ALA A 482 17.91 -12.52 17.63
CA ALA A 482 16.93 -13.43 18.23
C ALA A 482 15.75 -12.65 18.84
N ALA A 483 14.69 -13.34 19.24
CA ALA A 483 13.43 -12.72 19.66
C ALA A 483 13.55 -11.72 20.83
N ASP A 484 14.48 -11.92 21.74
CA ASP A 484 14.78 -11.08 22.89
C ASP A 484 15.61 -9.83 22.56
N GLU A 485 16.23 -9.81 21.38
CA GLU A 485 17.03 -8.70 20.86
C GLU A 485 16.26 -7.84 19.84
N LEU A 486 15.03 -8.22 19.50
CA LEU A 486 14.23 -7.56 18.43
C LEU A 486 13.65 -6.22 18.91
N THR A 487 14.34 -5.14 18.63
CA THR A 487 13.82 -3.76 18.74
C THR A 487 14.01 -3.04 17.41
N GLU A 488 13.18 -2.02 17.15
CA GLU A 488 13.33 -1.21 15.92
C GLU A 488 14.71 -0.54 15.88
N GLU A 489 15.17 -0.03 17.01
CA GLU A 489 16.47 0.65 17.13
C GLU A 489 17.62 -0.29 16.77
N ALA A 490 17.62 -1.54 17.29
CA ALA A 490 18.64 -2.54 16.98
C ALA A 490 18.65 -2.88 15.49
N LEU A 491 17.47 -3.10 14.90
CA LEU A 491 17.35 -3.40 13.48
C LEU A 491 17.83 -2.24 12.60
N ILE A 492 17.47 -0.99 12.94
CA ILE A 492 17.91 0.22 12.23
C ILE A 492 19.42 0.40 12.35
N ALA A 493 19.99 0.22 13.54
CA ALA A 493 21.43 0.36 13.78
C ALA A 493 22.22 -0.60 12.86
N HIS A 494 21.84 -1.87 12.79
CA HIS A 494 22.46 -2.84 11.91
C HIS A 494 22.21 -2.53 10.40
N ALA A 495 21.01 -2.09 10.04
CA ALA A 495 20.67 -1.75 8.66
C ALA A 495 21.42 -0.50 8.14
N THR A 496 21.72 0.45 9.00
CA THR A 496 22.46 1.69 8.70
C THR A 496 23.97 1.55 8.92
N GLY A 497 24.38 0.64 9.78
CA GLY A 497 25.79 0.45 10.21
C GLY A 497 26.26 1.49 11.23
N LEU A 498 25.34 2.02 11.99
CA LEU A 498 25.60 2.87 13.16
C LEU A 498 25.67 1.94 14.38
N HIS A 499 26.90 1.56 14.76
CA HIS A 499 27.19 0.74 15.97
C HIS A 499 27.94 1.59 16.97
#